data_6e114213387ce54b104e3b80dc1e90b2
#
_entry.id   6e114213387ce54b104e3b80dc1e90b2
#
_cell.length_a   1.000
_cell.length_b   1.000
_cell.length_c   1.000
_cell.angle_alpha   90.00
_cell.angle_beta   90.00
_cell.angle_gamma   90.00
#
_symmetry.space_group_name_H-M   'P 1'
#
loop_
_entity.id
_entity.type
_entity.pdbx_description
1 polymer ?
#
loop_
_entity_poly.entity_id
_entity_poly.type
_entity_poly.pdbx_seq_one_letter_code
_entity_poly.pdbx_strand_id
1 'polypeptide(L)'
;MSMPPGRVGRRVAGWVGGSTLGFARGVYGGVRWPDHKVRQVQRRTIWTLVVAQSLGGLGITIGIAVAALLAEQISGSEKLAGLAQTMQVLGAAIASFLLAHLMGRKGRRPGLMLGYVLGAAGAALCVVAGVVDSFTLLLVGATLLGSTTAANAQSRYAATDLAKPAHRARALSLVVWATTIGAVAGPNLTGWAGGLAVDVGLPKLTGPFVVGVVGMALAAAVIGVFMRPDPLLVARAAALQAGSGSGVRTGTSWSRVTAVVRQRTGVAAGVAALALAHAVMVAVMVMTPLHMHHGGATLEIIGVVISAHVLGMFAFAPLVGMATDRLGRPAILMWGAIVLFASLFLAGTSPAGASWQIGIALFLLGLGWSLCTVAASTLLSESSPLDARTDVQGAADLVMGLTAAAAGALAGVIVGFIGYGALNAFAALLVTGVATAAEFARRTTGRPAADDAETPAI
;
A
#
# COMPACT_ATOMS: atom_id res chain seq x y z
N MET A 1 -16.72 -52.71 -46.56
CA MET A 1 -17.96 -52.37 -45.82
C MET A 1 -17.54 -51.98 -44.40
N SER A 2 -17.23 -50.73 -44.22
CA SER A 2 -16.67 -50.15 -42.97
C SER A 2 -17.67 -49.13 -42.42
N MET A 3 -18.16 -49.37 -41.20
CA MET A 3 -19.03 -48.48 -40.47
C MET A 3 -18.21 -47.38 -39.78
N PRO A 4 -18.74 -46.14 -39.67
CA PRO A 4 -18.08 -45.05 -38.95
C PRO A 4 -18.35 -45.14 -37.44
N PRO A 5 -17.42 -44.60 -36.56
CA PRO A 5 -17.62 -44.64 -35.13
C PRO A 5 -18.54 -43.51 -34.65
N GLY A 6 -19.40 -43.88 -33.72
CA GLY A 6 -20.47 -43.11 -33.14
C GLY A 6 -20.01 -41.92 -32.28
N ARG A 7 -20.84 -40.89 -32.23
CA ARG A 7 -20.84 -39.77 -31.30
C ARG A 7 -21.13 -40.28 -29.87
N VAL A 8 -20.19 -40.06 -28.96
CA VAL A 8 -20.42 -40.30 -27.53
C VAL A 8 -20.41 -38.95 -26.79
N GLY A 9 -21.57 -38.62 -26.26
CA GLY A 9 -21.79 -38.02 -24.96
C GLY A 9 -21.13 -36.69 -24.61
N ARG A 10 -21.84 -35.58 -24.85
CA ARG A 10 -21.69 -34.35 -24.03
C ARG A 10 -22.09 -34.71 -22.59
N ARG A 11 -21.11 -34.90 -21.71
CA ARG A 11 -21.36 -34.85 -20.24
C ARG A 11 -21.27 -33.42 -19.81
N VAL A 12 -22.34 -32.97 -19.21
CA VAL A 12 -22.43 -31.78 -18.39
C VAL A 12 -21.51 -31.97 -17.18
N ALA A 13 -20.30 -31.40 -17.23
CA ALA A 13 -19.40 -31.39 -16.08
C ALA A 13 -19.77 -30.18 -15.20
N GLY A 14 -20.14 -30.51 -13.97
CA GLY A 14 -20.65 -29.59 -12.97
C GLY A 14 -19.68 -28.46 -12.62
N TRP A 15 -20.28 -27.39 -12.25
CA TRP A 15 -19.70 -26.18 -11.66
C TRP A 15 -19.12 -26.50 -10.26
N VAL A 16 -17.83 -26.90 -10.20
CA VAL A 16 -17.05 -26.86 -8.96
C VAL A 16 -15.61 -26.52 -9.33
N GLY A 17 -15.10 -25.35 -8.90
CA GLY A 17 -13.67 -25.04 -8.86
C GLY A 17 -13.02 -24.58 -10.16
N GLY A 18 -13.51 -23.49 -10.77
CA GLY A 18 -12.79 -22.82 -11.88
C GLY A 18 -11.44 -22.27 -11.40
N SER A 19 -10.33 -22.91 -11.81
CA SER A 19 -8.98 -22.42 -11.55
C SER A 19 -8.80 -21.03 -12.17
N THR A 20 -8.07 -20.13 -11.51
CA THR A 20 -7.76 -18.76 -12.00
C THR A 20 -7.04 -18.77 -13.35
N LEU A 21 -6.34 -19.86 -13.68
CA LEU A 21 -5.76 -20.11 -15.01
C LEU A 21 -6.84 -20.37 -16.06
N GLY A 22 -7.94 -21.06 -15.70
CA GLY A 22 -9.10 -21.24 -16.58
C GLY A 22 -9.78 -19.91 -16.94
N PHE A 23 -9.86 -18.97 -16.00
CA PHE A 23 -10.43 -17.65 -16.23
C PHE A 23 -9.52 -16.79 -17.14
N ALA A 24 -8.21 -16.75 -16.89
CA ALA A 24 -7.26 -16.05 -17.76
C ALA A 24 -7.19 -16.66 -19.16
N ARG A 25 -7.26 -17.99 -19.28
CA ARG A 25 -7.31 -18.73 -20.56
C ARG A 25 -8.63 -18.47 -21.30
N GLY A 26 -9.76 -18.38 -20.60
CA GLY A 26 -11.06 -18.08 -21.20
C GLY A 26 -11.17 -16.63 -21.68
N VAL A 27 -10.57 -15.66 -20.97
CA VAL A 27 -10.69 -14.23 -21.30
C VAL A 27 -9.63 -13.78 -22.31
N TYR A 28 -8.39 -14.28 -22.25
CA TYR A 28 -7.27 -13.78 -23.06
C TYR A 28 -6.43 -14.87 -23.73
N GLY A 29 -6.75 -16.17 -23.55
CA GLY A 29 -5.93 -17.30 -24.03
C GLY A 29 -5.82 -17.41 -25.56
N GLY A 30 -6.76 -16.85 -26.29
CA GLY A 30 -6.73 -16.78 -27.77
C GLY A 30 -6.05 -15.52 -28.33
N VAL A 31 -5.67 -14.56 -27.49
CA VAL A 31 -5.06 -13.30 -27.92
C VAL A 31 -3.55 -13.41 -27.86
N ARG A 32 -2.85 -13.17 -28.96
CA ARG A 32 -1.39 -13.05 -28.97
C ARG A 32 -0.98 -11.72 -28.36
N TRP A 33 -0.06 -11.75 -27.39
CA TRP A 33 0.44 -10.57 -26.67
C TRP A 33 1.86 -10.20 -27.12
N PRO A 34 2.05 -9.53 -28.28
CA PRO A 34 3.35 -9.06 -28.67
C PRO A 34 3.80 -7.90 -27.77
N ASP A 35 5.10 -7.72 -27.64
CA ASP A 35 5.73 -6.75 -26.73
C ASP A 35 5.17 -5.31 -26.86
N HIS A 36 4.83 -4.87 -28.05
CA HIS A 36 4.29 -3.51 -28.25
C HIS A 36 2.91 -3.34 -27.62
N LYS A 37 2.03 -4.36 -27.73
CA LYS A 37 0.70 -4.35 -27.08
C LYS A 37 0.82 -4.40 -25.56
N VAL A 38 1.74 -5.24 -25.03
CA VAL A 38 2.02 -5.30 -23.57
C VAL A 38 2.49 -3.92 -23.08
N ARG A 39 3.40 -3.25 -23.79
CA ARG A 39 3.85 -1.89 -23.45
C ARG A 39 2.72 -0.86 -23.48
N GLN A 40 1.81 -0.95 -24.42
CA GLN A 40 0.65 -0.05 -24.52
C GLN A 40 -0.29 -0.25 -23.31
N VAL A 41 -0.59 -1.50 -22.96
CA VAL A 41 -1.40 -1.83 -21.76
C VAL A 41 -0.71 -1.33 -20.51
N GLN A 42 0.60 -1.56 -20.36
CA GLN A 42 1.38 -1.10 -19.20
C GLN A 42 1.31 0.43 -19.05
N ARG A 43 1.53 1.18 -20.11
CA ARG A 43 1.44 2.66 -20.10
C ARG A 43 0.05 3.13 -19.67
N ARG A 44 -1.00 2.55 -20.26
CA ARG A 44 -2.38 2.85 -19.88
C ARG A 44 -2.67 2.52 -18.42
N THR A 45 -2.22 1.36 -17.95
CA THR A 45 -2.36 0.93 -16.55
C THR A 45 -1.72 1.94 -15.60
N ILE A 46 -0.46 2.35 -15.84
CA ILE A 46 0.23 3.33 -14.99
C ILE A 46 -0.56 4.64 -14.89
N TRP A 47 -0.98 5.22 -16.03
CA TRP A 47 -1.75 6.47 -16.01
C TRP A 47 -3.09 6.32 -15.30
N THR A 48 -3.80 5.20 -15.52
CA THR A 48 -5.05 4.90 -14.80
C THR A 48 -4.82 4.83 -13.30
N LEU A 49 -3.74 4.17 -12.87
CA LEU A 49 -3.38 4.06 -11.45
C LEU A 49 -2.96 5.40 -10.85
N VAL A 50 -2.18 6.22 -11.57
CA VAL A 50 -1.78 7.56 -11.11
C VAL A 50 -3.01 8.44 -10.87
N VAL A 51 -3.95 8.48 -11.81
CA VAL A 51 -5.18 9.27 -11.66
C VAL A 51 -6.03 8.73 -10.50
N ALA A 52 -6.25 7.41 -10.43
CA ALA A 52 -7.03 6.80 -9.36
C ALA A 52 -6.38 7.00 -7.99
N GLN A 53 -5.04 6.90 -7.90
CA GLN A 53 -4.26 7.12 -6.68
C GLN A 53 -4.39 8.57 -6.18
N SER A 54 -4.33 9.55 -7.10
CA SER A 54 -4.50 10.97 -6.75
C SER A 54 -5.90 11.25 -6.21
N LEU A 55 -6.95 10.73 -6.88
CA LEU A 55 -8.34 10.89 -6.45
C LEU A 55 -8.63 10.16 -5.13
N GLY A 56 -8.18 8.90 -5.00
CA GLY A 56 -8.33 8.12 -3.77
C GLY A 56 -7.51 8.71 -2.61
N GLY A 57 -6.28 9.17 -2.90
CA GLY A 57 -5.41 9.83 -1.92
C GLY A 57 -6.03 11.11 -1.38
N LEU A 58 -6.63 11.93 -2.24
CA LEU A 58 -7.38 13.12 -1.83
C LEU A 58 -8.52 12.75 -0.87
N GLY A 59 -9.33 11.74 -1.22
CA GLY A 59 -10.45 11.30 -0.39
C GLY A 59 -10.03 10.78 0.99
N ILE A 60 -8.86 10.14 1.08
CA ILE A 60 -8.32 9.67 2.37
C ILE A 60 -7.81 10.85 3.20
N THR A 61 -6.95 11.69 2.64
CA THR A 61 -6.23 12.71 3.41
C THR A 61 -7.15 13.83 3.92
N ILE A 62 -8.17 14.19 3.13
CA ILE A 62 -9.18 15.15 3.54
C ILE A 62 -10.05 14.58 4.69
N GLY A 63 -10.38 13.28 4.65
CA GLY A 63 -11.13 12.60 5.71
C GLY A 63 -10.32 12.46 7.01
N ILE A 64 -9.03 12.08 6.93
CA ILE A 64 -8.15 11.93 8.09
C ILE A 64 -8.04 13.23 8.87
N ALA A 65 -7.95 14.37 8.18
CA ALA A 65 -7.81 15.68 8.81
C ALA A 65 -8.97 16.04 9.77
N VAL A 66 -10.16 15.49 9.53
CA VAL A 66 -11.36 15.82 10.33
C VAL A 66 -11.96 14.66 11.10
N ALA A 67 -11.47 13.42 10.86
CA ALA A 67 -12.03 12.23 11.49
C ALA A 67 -11.97 12.28 13.03
N ALA A 68 -10.85 12.73 13.59
CA ALA A 68 -10.68 12.87 15.03
C ALA A 68 -11.60 13.94 15.61
N LEU A 69 -11.73 15.09 14.92
CA LEU A 69 -12.60 16.19 15.35
C LEU A 69 -14.09 15.77 15.32
N LEU A 70 -14.51 15.05 14.29
CA LEU A 70 -15.88 14.53 14.19
C LEU A 70 -16.13 13.47 15.26
N ALA A 71 -15.16 12.60 15.53
CA ALA A 71 -15.25 11.59 16.59
C ALA A 71 -15.38 12.24 17.99
N GLU A 72 -14.62 13.28 18.27
CA GLU A 72 -14.70 14.05 19.50
C GLU A 72 -16.05 14.76 19.63
N GLN A 73 -16.50 15.44 18.57
CA GLN A 73 -17.79 16.13 18.55
C GLN A 73 -18.96 15.18 18.86
N ILE A 74 -19.02 14.00 18.21
CA ILE A 74 -20.11 13.04 18.38
C ILE A 74 -20.04 12.33 19.74
N SER A 75 -18.83 11.96 20.19
CA SER A 75 -18.66 11.21 21.44
C SER A 75 -18.63 12.07 22.71
N GLY A 76 -18.37 13.37 22.56
CA GLY A 76 -18.14 14.29 23.68
C GLY A 76 -16.85 13.98 24.47
N SER A 77 -15.90 13.21 23.90
CA SER A 77 -14.70 12.72 24.59
C SER A 77 -13.45 12.77 23.72
N GLU A 78 -12.44 13.54 24.12
CA GLU A 78 -11.12 13.56 23.51
C GLU A 78 -10.45 12.16 23.49
N LYS A 79 -10.73 11.34 24.53
CA LYS A 79 -10.16 9.97 24.63
C LYS A 79 -10.63 9.05 23.49
N LEU A 80 -11.81 9.31 22.92
CA LEU A 80 -12.39 8.51 21.85
C LEU A 80 -12.06 9.06 20.45
N ALA A 81 -11.51 10.26 20.35
CA ALA A 81 -11.19 10.92 19.09
C ALA A 81 -10.26 10.06 18.18
N GLY A 82 -9.29 9.36 18.78
CA GLY A 82 -8.35 8.50 18.04
C GLY A 82 -8.93 7.18 17.53
N LEU A 83 -10.12 6.76 18.03
CA LEU A 83 -10.68 5.46 17.64
C LEU A 83 -11.07 5.39 16.16
N ALA A 84 -11.54 6.49 15.57
CA ALA A 84 -11.89 6.53 14.15
C ALA A 84 -10.64 6.24 13.28
N GLN A 85 -9.49 6.84 13.61
CA GLN A 85 -8.22 6.56 12.94
C GLN A 85 -7.76 5.12 13.13
N THR A 86 -7.88 4.59 14.35
CA THR A 86 -7.53 3.19 14.65
C THR A 86 -8.38 2.23 13.83
N MET A 87 -9.69 2.44 13.74
CA MET A 87 -10.59 1.62 12.94
C MET A 87 -10.25 1.69 11.45
N GLN A 88 -9.88 2.86 10.94
CA GLN A 88 -9.45 3.02 9.55
C GLN A 88 -8.17 2.21 9.25
N VAL A 89 -7.17 2.25 10.14
CA VAL A 89 -5.91 1.48 10.00
C VAL A 89 -6.17 -0.03 10.04
N LEU A 90 -6.98 -0.49 10.99
CA LEU A 90 -7.38 -1.91 11.08
C LEU A 90 -8.18 -2.34 9.83
N GLY A 91 -9.12 -1.51 9.40
CA GLY A 91 -9.87 -1.72 8.16
C GLY A 91 -8.96 -1.84 6.93
N ALA A 92 -7.96 -0.97 6.83
CA ALA A 92 -6.97 -1.02 5.75
C ALA A 92 -6.14 -2.31 5.77
N ALA A 93 -5.67 -2.74 6.94
CA ALA A 93 -4.90 -3.97 7.10
C ALA A 93 -5.71 -5.20 6.66
N ILE A 94 -6.94 -5.35 7.15
CA ILE A 94 -7.84 -6.46 6.79
C ILE A 94 -8.20 -6.41 5.30
N ALA A 95 -8.59 -5.23 4.80
CA ALA A 95 -8.97 -5.04 3.41
C ALA A 95 -7.80 -5.35 2.46
N SER A 96 -6.54 -5.05 2.81
CA SER A 96 -5.38 -5.37 1.98
C SER A 96 -5.28 -6.86 1.66
N PHE A 97 -5.51 -7.72 2.65
CA PHE A 97 -5.49 -9.17 2.44
C PHE A 97 -6.69 -9.69 1.64
N LEU A 98 -7.91 -9.21 1.98
CA LEU A 98 -9.14 -9.63 1.32
C LEU A 98 -9.19 -9.18 -0.15
N LEU A 99 -8.84 -7.92 -0.42
CA LEU A 99 -8.77 -7.38 -1.79
C LEU A 99 -7.69 -8.08 -2.61
N ALA A 100 -6.53 -8.36 -2.03
CA ALA A 100 -5.46 -9.10 -2.69
C ALA A 100 -5.89 -10.53 -3.07
N HIS A 101 -6.64 -11.22 -2.20
CA HIS A 101 -7.24 -12.51 -2.51
C HIS A 101 -8.21 -12.43 -3.71
N LEU A 102 -9.09 -11.43 -3.71
CA LEU A 102 -10.00 -11.17 -4.83
C LEU A 102 -9.23 -10.87 -6.13
N MET A 103 -8.20 -10.01 -6.07
CA MET A 103 -7.34 -9.69 -7.21
C MET A 103 -6.63 -10.92 -7.75
N GLY A 104 -6.17 -11.80 -6.87
CA GLY A 104 -5.56 -13.07 -7.24
C GLY A 104 -6.48 -13.97 -8.04
N ARG A 105 -7.78 -13.91 -7.80
CA ARG A 105 -8.81 -14.75 -8.49
C ARG A 105 -9.38 -14.09 -9.74
N LYS A 106 -9.66 -12.80 -9.70
CA LYS A 106 -10.44 -12.10 -10.75
C LYS A 106 -9.63 -11.01 -11.49
N GLY A 107 -8.36 -10.78 -11.13
CA GLY A 107 -7.53 -9.71 -11.67
C GLY A 107 -7.50 -8.46 -10.79
N ARG A 108 -6.63 -7.51 -11.11
CA ARG A 108 -6.43 -6.25 -10.34
C ARG A 108 -7.66 -5.35 -10.36
N ARG A 109 -8.28 -5.20 -11.53
CA ARG A 109 -9.39 -4.27 -11.77
C ARG A 109 -10.55 -4.44 -10.77
N PRO A 110 -11.20 -5.62 -10.61
CA PRO A 110 -12.33 -5.76 -9.70
C PRO A 110 -11.95 -5.55 -8.23
N GLY A 111 -10.74 -5.94 -7.82
CA GLY A 111 -10.29 -5.72 -6.44
C GLY A 111 -10.04 -4.25 -6.13
N LEU A 112 -9.37 -3.51 -7.01
CA LEU A 112 -9.14 -2.07 -6.83
C LEU A 112 -10.46 -1.29 -6.87
N MET A 113 -11.37 -1.61 -7.82
CA MET A 113 -12.70 -1.01 -7.85
C MET A 113 -13.46 -1.22 -6.54
N LEU A 114 -13.48 -2.46 -6.04
CA LEU A 114 -14.17 -2.78 -4.80
C LEU A 114 -13.59 -1.99 -3.62
N GLY A 115 -12.26 -1.86 -3.53
CA GLY A 115 -11.62 -1.09 -2.48
C GLY A 115 -12.04 0.39 -2.46
N TYR A 116 -12.11 1.01 -3.64
CA TYR A 116 -12.59 2.40 -3.76
C TYR A 116 -14.10 2.53 -3.52
N VAL A 117 -14.91 1.58 -3.97
CA VAL A 117 -16.36 1.58 -3.72
C VAL A 117 -16.66 1.42 -2.23
N LEU A 118 -16.00 0.48 -1.54
CA LEU A 118 -16.13 0.32 -0.10
C LEU A 118 -15.67 1.58 0.66
N GLY A 119 -14.58 2.20 0.21
CA GLY A 119 -14.11 3.45 0.79
C GLY A 119 -15.10 4.60 0.59
N ALA A 120 -15.70 4.73 -0.61
CA ALA A 120 -16.74 5.72 -0.87
C ALA A 120 -17.98 5.48 0.01
N ALA A 121 -18.40 4.22 0.17
CA ALA A 121 -19.48 3.86 1.10
C ALA A 121 -19.10 4.20 2.54
N GLY A 122 -17.85 3.94 2.96
CA GLY A 122 -17.33 4.32 4.27
C GLY A 122 -17.37 5.83 4.51
N ALA A 123 -16.92 6.63 3.53
CA ALA A 123 -17.01 8.09 3.61
C ALA A 123 -18.47 8.58 3.68
N ALA A 124 -19.39 7.98 2.90
CA ALA A 124 -20.81 8.29 2.97
C ALA A 124 -21.40 7.96 4.35
N LEU A 125 -21.01 6.83 4.96
CA LEU A 125 -21.42 6.50 6.33
C LEU A 125 -20.86 7.51 7.35
N CYS A 126 -19.64 8.03 7.16
CA CYS A 126 -19.12 9.11 8.02
C CYS A 126 -19.95 10.40 7.88
N VAL A 127 -20.43 10.73 6.66
CA VAL A 127 -21.36 11.87 6.47
C VAL A 127 -22.65 11.63 7.25
N VAL A 128 -23.28 10.46 7.08
CA VAL A 128 -24.52 10.11 7.80
C VAL A 128 -24.27 10.11 9.32
N ALA A 129 -23.14 9.56 9.77
CA ALA A 129 -22.76 9.56 11.19
C ALA A 129 -22.72 10.97 11.80
N GLY A 130 -22.18 11.94 11.04
CA GLY A 130 -22.15 13.35 11.47
C GLY A 130 -23.51 14.05 11.43
N VAL A 131 -24.45 13.55 10.60
CA VAL A 131 -25.83 14.09 10.55
C VAL A 131 -26.70 13.57 11.69
N VAL A 132 -26.52 12.27 12.06
CA VAL A 132 -27.34 11.60 13.09
C VAL A 132 -26.62 11.47 14.44
N ASP A 133 -25.46 12.09 14.59
CA ASP A 133 -24.60 12.05 15.78
C ASP A 133 -24.30 10.62 16.30
N SER A 134 -24.04 9.66 15.38
CA SER A 134 -23.82 8.26 15.72
C SER A 134 -22.33 7.88 15.69
N PHE A 135 -21.72 7.71 16.86
CA PHE A 135 -20.34 7.29 17.01
C PHE A 135 -20.07 5.89 16.42
N THR A 136 -20.97 4.96 16.63
CA THR A 136 -20.85 3.60 16.08
C THR A 136 -20.81 3.62 14.54
N LEU A 137 -21.69 4.43 13.92
CA LEU A 137 -21.73 4.55 12.48
C LEU A 137 -20.45 5.19 11.92
N LEU A 138 -19.87 6.16 12.65
CA LEU A 138 -18.56 6.75 12.33
C LEU A 138 -17.46 5.71 12.34
N LEU A 139 -17.40 4.82 13.34
CA LEU A 139 -16.39 3.76 13.42
C LEU A 139 -16.52 2.74 12.29
N VAL A 140 -17.74 2.34 11.94
CA VAL A 140 -18.00 1.46 10.79
C VAL A 140 -17.59 2.15 9.49
N GLY A 141 -17.95 3.42 9.31
CA GLY A 141 -17.57 4.22 8.16
C GLY A 141 -16.04 4.34 8.03
N ALA A 142 -15.34 4.63 9.12
CA ALA A 142 -13.88 4.71 9.17
C ALA A 142 -13.22 3.36 8.81
N THR A 143 -13.75 2.24 9.30
CA THR A 143 -13.27 0.90 8.96
C THR A 143 -13.35 0.64 7.44
N LEU A 144 -14.50 0.95 6.83
CA LEU A 144 -14.69 0.80 5.39
C LEU A 144 -13.81 1.77 4.58
N LEU A 145 -13.60 2.99 5.08
CA LEU A 145 -12.71 3.99 4.49
C LEU A 145 -11.27 3.45 4.36
N GLY A 146 -10.84 2.61 5.30
CA GLY A 146 -9.58 1.89 5.24
C GLY A 146 -9.39 1.04 3.98
N SER A 147 -10.48 0.61 3.33
CA SER A 147 -10.41 -0.14 2.07
C SER A 147 -9.81 0.68 0.92
N THR A 148 -9.97 2.01 0.92
CA THR A 148 -9.29 2.90 -0.05
C THR A 148 -7.79 2.94 0.20
N THR A 149 -7.36 2.99 1.46
CA THR A 149 -5.93 2.89 1.82
C THR A 149 -5.33 1.57 1.32
N ALA A 150 -6.06 0.47 1.49
CA ALA A 150 -5.68 -0.84 0.95
C ALA A 150 -5.61 -0.85 -0.58
N ALA A 151 -6.59 -0.26 -1.28
CA ALA A 151 -6.58 -0.15 -2.74
C ALA A 151 -5.39 0.68 -3.24
N ASN A 152 -5.10 1.81 -2.58
CA ASN A 152 -3.92 2.63 -2.87
C ASN A 152 -2.62 1.84 -2.66
N ALA A 153 -2.50 1.09 -1.57
CA ALA A 153 -1.35 0.24 -1.32
C ALA A 153 -1.19 -0.84 -2.40
N GLN A 154 -2.27 -1.49 -2.82
CA GLN A 154 -2.25 -2.51 -3.87
C GLN A 154 -2.00 -1.95 -5.28
N SER A 155 -2.35 -0.68 -5.53
CA SER A 155 -2.12 0.00 -6.81
C SER A 155 -0.65 0.05 -7.20
N ARG A 156 0.28 0.25 -6.22
CA ARG A 156 1.72 0.24 -6.49
C ARG A 156 2.21 -1.09 -7.04
N TYR A 157 1.64 -2.20 -6.59
CA TYR A 157 1.98 -3.52 -7.10
C TYR A 157 1.37 -3.80 -8.49
N ALA A 158 0.14 -3.33 -8.75
CA ALA A 158 -0.48 -3.45 -10.06
C ALA A 158 0.35 -2.76 -11.17
N ALA A 159 1.05 -1.68 -10.85
CA ALA A 159 1.97 -1.00 -11.75
C ALA A 159 3.16 -1.88 -12.18
N THR A 160 3.52 -2.92 -11.41
CA THR A 160 4.65 -3.80 -11.71
C THR A 160 4.29 -5.02 -12.54
N ASP A 161 3.00 -5.34 -12.69
CA ASP A 161 2.55 -6.62 -13.26
C ASP A 161 3.01 -6.86 -14.70
N LEU A 162 3.08 -5.80 -15.52
CA LEU A 162 3.55 -5.85 -16.92
C LEU A 162 4.87 -5.09 -17.13
N ALA A 163 5.46 -4.54 -16.07
CA ALA A 163 6.71 -3.80 -16.16
C ALA A 163 7.89 -4.75 -16.39
N LYS A 164 8.81 -4.35 -17.30
CA LYS A 164 10.09 -5.05 -17.49
C LYS A 164 10.88 -5.02 -16.17
N PRO A 165 11.66 -6.06 -15.84
CA PRO A 165 12.45 -6.12 -14.61
C PRO A 165 13.28 -4.85 -14.35
N ALA A 166 13.91 -4.30 -15.39
CA ALA A 166 14.74 -3.08 -15.30
C ALA A 166 13.96 -1.77 -15.04
N HIS A 167 12.62 -1.80 -15.01
CA HIS A 167 11.76 -0.62 -14.85
C HIS A 167 10.64 -0.82 -13.83
N ARG A 168 10.68 -1.88 -13.03
CA ARG A 168 9.62 -2.21 -12.06
C ARG A 168 9.56 -1.20 -10.93
N ALA A 169 10.69 -0.83 -10.38
CA ALA A 169 10.74 0.14 -9.29
C ALA A 169 10.27 1.53 -9.75
N ARG A 170 10.65 1.95 -10.96
CA ARG A 170 10.17 3.19 -11.57
C ARG A 170 8.65 3.17 -11.79
N ALA A 171 8.09 2.08 -12.29
CA ALA A 171 6.64 1.96 -12.50
C ALA A 171 5.87 2.05 -11.17
N LEU A 172 6.36 1.36 -10.14
CA LEU A 172 5.80 1.37 -8.79
C LEU A 172 5.88 2.76 -8.16
N SER A 173 7.06 3.37 -8.19
CA SER A 173 7.31 4.66 -7.54
C SER A 173 6.53 5.82 -8.15
N LEU A 174 6.19 5.76 -9.44
CA LEU A 174 5.33 6.75 -10.08
C LEU A 174 3.90 6.74 -9.50
N VAL A 175 3.37 5.55 -9.18
CA VAL A 175 2.07 5.42 -8.51
C VAL A 175 2.17 5.91 -7.06
N VAL A 176 3.25 5.58 -6.35
CA VAL A 176 3.50 6.09 -4.99
C VAL A 176 3.60 7.62 -4.98
N TRP A 177 4.30 8.21 -5.96
CA TRP A 177 4.40 9.66 -6.11
C TRP A 177 3.04 10.35 -6.28
N ALA A 178 2.10 9.72 -6.98
CA ALA A 178 0.76 10.28 -7.20
C ALA A 178 0.02 10.55 -5.87
N THR A 179 0.40 9.88 -4.77
CA THR A 179 -0.13 10.17 -3.43
C THR A 179 0.20 11.58 -2.97
N THR A 180 1.30 12.18 -3.44
CA THR A 180 1.69 13.57 -3.12
C THR A 180 0.57 14.55 -3.48
N ILE A 181 -0.12 14.32 -4.59
CA ILE A 181 -1.20 15.19 -5.05
C ILE A 181 -2.33 15.21 -4.01
N GLY A 182 -2.78 14.02 -3.56
CA GLY A 182 -3.81 13.92 -2.53
C GLY A 182 -3.35 14.47 -1.17
N ALA A 183 -2.11 14.16 -0.78
CA ALA A 183 -1.56 14.57 0.50
C ALA A 183 -1.41 16.09 0.63
N VAL A 184 -1.11 16.78 -0.48
CA VAL A 184 -1.05 18.27 -0.52
C VAL A 184 -2.43 18.87 -0.67
N ALA A 185 -3.26 18.36 -1.58
CA ALA A 185 -4.57 18.96 -1.84
C ALA A 185 -5.58 18.73 -0.71
N GLY A 186 -5.53 17.56 -0.02
CA GLY A 186 -6.51 17.19 0.99
C GLY A 186 -6.68 18.20 2.12
N PRO A 187 -5.65 18.51 2.90
CA PRO A 187 -5.75 19.50 3.99
C PRO A 187 -6.19 20.88 3.51
N ASN A 188 -5.72 21.30 2.32
CA ASN A 188 -6.06 22.62 1.74
C ASN A 188 -7.53 22.73 1.31
N LEU A 189 -8.17 21.62 0.98
CA LEU A 189 -9.59 21.60 0.58
C LEU A 189 -10.55 21.41 1.76
N THR A 190 -10.06 21.11 2.96
CA THR A 190 -10.89 20.80 4.13
C THR A 190 -11.82 21.97 4.49
N GLY A 191 -11.29 23.19 4.54
CA GLY A 191 -12.08 24.40 4.86
C GLY A 191 -13.15 24.70 3.82
N TRP A 192 -12.80 24.63 2.53
CA TRP A 192 -13.71 24.82 1.41
C TRP A 192 -14.83 23.77 1.40
N ALA A 193 -14.47 22.49 1.60
CA ALA A 193 -15.43 21.38 1.67
C ALA A 193 -16.40 21.55 2.85
N GLY A 194 -15.90 22.02 4.01
CA GLY A 194 -16.74 22.35 5.16
C GLY A 194 -17.73 23.49 4.90
N GLY A 195 -17.31 24.52 4.15
CA GLY A 195 -18.18 25.61 3.71
C GLY A 195 -19.32 25.09 2.83
N LEU A 196 -18.99 24.33 1.78
CA LEU A 196 -20.00 23.72 0.89
C LEU A 196 -21.00 22.84 1.64
N ALA A 197 -20.57 22.10 2.67
CA ALA A 197 -21.46 21.27 3.48
C ALA A 197 -22.51 22.14 4.20
N VAL A 198 -22.08 23.27 4.79
CA VAL A 198 -22.99 24.21 5.45
C VAL A 198 -23.99 24.81 4.48
N ASP A 199 -23.57 25.17 3.26
CA ASP A 199 -24.43 25.74 2.22
C ASP A 199 -25.57 24.79 1.79
N VAL A 200 -25.34 23.45 1.93
CA VAL A 200 -26.34 22.42 1.61
C VAL A 200 -27.05 21.86 2.88
N GLY A 201 -26.88 22.49 4.03
CA GLY A 201 -27.54 22.11 5.29
C GLY A 201 -26.92 20.90 6.00
N LEU A 202 -25.67 20.54 5.69
CA LEU A 202 -24.92 19.48 6.36
C LEU A 202 -23.99 20.04 7.44
N PRO A 203 -23.65 19.26 8.49
CA PRO A 203 -22.64 19.66 9.47
C PRO A 203 -21.28 19.92 8.81
N LYS A 204 -20.59 20.99 9.23
CA LYS A 204 -19.32 21.46 8.65
C LYS A 204 -18.26 20.35 8.52
N LEU A 205 -18.11 19.52 9.56
CA LEU A 205 -17.10 18.44 9.59
C LEU A 205 -17.44 17.26 8.67
N THR A 206 -18.64 17.20 8.10
CA THR A 206 -19.00 16.16 7.12
C THR A 206 -18.59 16.49 5.70
N GLY A 207 -18.37 17.77 5.38
CA GLY A 207 -18.01 18.23 4.04
C GLY A 207 -16.77 17.55 3.43
N PRO A 208 -15.66 17.40 4.16
CA PRO A 208 -14.50 16.65 3.71
C PRO A 208 -14.81 15.21 3.30
N PHE A 209 -15.72 14.54 4.01
CA PHE A 209 -16.14 13.18 3.64
C PHE A 209 -17.00 13.15 2.37
N VAL A 210 -17.83 14.19 2.12
CA VAL A 210 -18.59 14.31 0.85
C VAL A 210 -17.61 14.40 -0.35
N VAL A 211 -16.57 15.22 -0.23
CA VAL A 211 -15.51 15.30 -1.26
C VAL A 211 -14.81 13.95 -1.39
N GLY A 212 -14.57 13.24 -0.27
CA GLY A 212 -14.04 11.89 -0.24
C GLY A 212 -14.91 10.89 -1.01
N VAL A 213 -16.23 10.90 -0.82
CA VAL A 213 -17.17 10.05 -1.59
C VAL A 213 -17.00 10.26 -3.07
N VAL A 214 -17.01 11.52 -3.53
CA VAL A 214 -16.86 11.86 -4.95
C VAL A 214 -15.51 11.41 -5.50
N GLY A 215 -14.42 11.71 -4.79
CA GLY A 215 -13.06 11.34 -5.21
C GLY A 215 -12.89 9.83 -5.35
N MET A 216 -13.37 9.06 -4.37
CA MET A 216 -13.29 7.58 -4.39
C MET A 216 -14.21 6.95 -5.43
N ALA A 217 -15.42 7.49 -5.62
CA ALA A 217 -16.33 7.04 -6.66
C ALA A 217 -15.73 7.27 -8.08
N LEU A 218 -15.12 8.44 -8.30
CA LEU A 218 -14.40 8.74 -9.53
C LEU A 218 -13.17 7.81 -9.70
N ALA A 219 -12.41 7.54 -8.65
CA ALA A 219 -11.30 6.59 -8.70
C ALA A 219 -11.79 5.18 -9.11
N ALA A 220 -12.89 4.70 -8.52
CA ALA A 220 -13.51 3.44 -8.89
C ALA A 220 -13.96 3.42 -10.37
N ALA A 221 -14.57 4.51 -10.85
CA ALA A 221 -14.99 4.67 -12.25
C ALA A 221 -13.79 4.68 -13.21
N VAL A 222 -12.73 5.42 -12.88
CA VAL A 222 -11.48 5.46 -13.66
C VAL A 222 -10.87 4.07 -13.79
N ILE A 223 -10.74 3.33 -12.70
CA ILE A 223 -10.28 1.93 -12.73
C ILE A 223 -11.23 1.07 -13.57
N GLY A 224 -12.53 1.21 -13.36
CA GLY A 224 -13.57 0.43 -14.05
C GLY A 224 -13.57 0.60 -15.54
N VAL A 225 -13.35 1.82 -16.04
CA VAL A 225 -13.37 2.16 -17.46
C VAL A 225 -12.01 1.93 -18.12
N PHE A 226 -10.93 2.44 -17.50
CA PHE A 226 -9.64 2.55 -18.16
C PHE A 226 -8.68 1.39 -17.88
N MET A 227 -8.87 0.58 -16.81
CA MET A 227 -8.02 -0.61 -16.56
C MET A 227 -8.54 -1.83 -17.34
N ARG A 228 -8.62 -1.69 -18.67
CA ARG A 228 -9.00 -2.76 -19.60
C ARG A 228 -8.00 -2.78 -20.76
N PRO A 229 -7.34 -3.92 -21.04
CA PRO A 229 -7.43 -5.21 -20.33
C PRO A 229 -6.76 -5.17 -18.95
N ASP A 230 -7.10 -6.14 -18.08
CA ASP A 230 -6.54 -6.27 -16.73
C ASP A 230 -5.05 -6.66 -16.77
N PRO A 231 -4.15 -5.89 -16.12
CA PRO A 231 -2.71 -6.11 -16.24
C PRO A 231 -2.25 -7.47 -15.71
N LEU A 232 -2.82 -7.96 -14.60
CA LEU A 232 -2.44 -9.26 -14.03
C LEU A 232 -2.88 -10.41 -14.92
N LEU A 233 -4.07 -10.32 -15.51
CA LEU A 233 -4.56 -11.37 -16.41
C LEU A 233 -3.78 -11.40 -17.72
N VAL A 234 -3.37 -10.25 -18.24
CA VAL A 234 -2.48 -10.15 -19.41
C VAL A 234 -1.10 -10.76 -19.08
N ALA A 235 -0.53 -10.43 -17.91
CA ALA A 235 0.75 -11.00 -17.49
C ALA A 235 0.70 -12.55 -17.39
N ARG A 236 -0.39 -13.08 -16.83
CA ARG A 236 -0.61 -14.53 -16.76
C ARG A 236 -0.77 -15.19 -18.14
N ALA A 237 -1.54 -14.53 -19.03
CA ALA A 237 -1.73 -15.03 -20.39
C ALA A 237 -0.40 -15.03 -21.17
N ALA A 238 0.41 -13.97 -21.05
CA ALA A 238 1.71 -13.90 -21.70
C ALA A 238 2.70 -14.95 -21.15
N ALA A 239 2.71 -15.19 -19.84
CA ALA A 239 3.54 -16.22 -19.22
C ALA A 239 3.16 -17.64 -19.71
N LEU A 240 1.86 -17.93 -19.86
CA LEU A 240 1.40 -19.21 -20.42
C LEU A 240 1.84 -19.40 -21.88
N GLN A 241 1.83 -18.32 -22.69
CA GLN A 241 2.28 -18.37 -24.09
C GLN A 241 3.80 -18.57 -24.22
N ALA A 242 4.56 -18.09 -23.25
CA ALA A 242 6.01 -18.27 -23.16
C ALA A 242 6.43 -19.65 -22.60
N GLY A 243 5.49 -20.55 -22.31
CA GLY A 243 5.79 -21.86 -21.72
C GLY A 243 6.21 -21.84 -20.25
N SER A 244 6.30 -20.65 -19.64
CA SER A 244 6.61 -20.43 -18.22
C SER A 244 5.35 -20.42 -17.35
N GLY A 245 4.35 -21.24 -17.69
CA GLY A 245 3.07 -21.30 -17.01
C GLY A 245 3.25 -21.69 -15.54
N SER A 246 2.91 -20.78 -14.65
CA SER A 246 2.83 -21.02 -13.21
C SER A 246 1.80 -22.10 -12.91
N GLY A 247 2.09 -22.94 -11.92
CA GLY A 247 1.22 -24.04 -11.49
C GLY A 247 -0.20 -23.59 -11.14
N VAL A 248 -1.10 -24.55 -11.06
CA VAL A 248 -2.47 -24.34 -10.60
C VAL A 248 -2.45 -23.83 -9.16
N ARG A 249 -3.20 -22.75 -8.87
CA ARG A 249 -3.36 -22.23 -7.51
C ARG A 249 -4.01 -23.30 -6.62
N THR A 250 -3.22 -23.98 -5.81
CA THR A 250 -3.67 -24.99 -4.86
C THR A 250 -3.67 -24.44 -3.44
N GLY A 251 -4.51 -24.96 -2.57
CA GLY A 251 -4.56 -24.58 -1.17
C GLY A 251 -5.20 -23.22 -0.87
N THR A 252 -5.17 -22.82 0.40
CA THR A 252 -5.65 -21.52 0.88
C THR A 252 -4.64 -20.41 0.57
N SER A 253 -5.07 -19.13 0.56
CA SER A 253 -4.14 -17.99 0.42
C SER A 253 -3.03 -18.03 1.46
N TRP A 254 -3.36 -18.35 2.70
CA TRP A 254 -2.40 -18.39 3.81
C TRP A 254 -1.38 -19.52 3.64
N SER A 255 -1.79 -20.72 3.19
CA SER A 255 -0.86 -21.81 2.92
C SER A 255 0.11 -21.47 1.78
N ARG A 256 -0.36 -20.78 0.74
CA ARG A 256 0.53 -20.30 -0.34
C ARG A 256 1.53 -19.27 0.15
N VAL A 257 1.08 -18.28 0.93
CA VAL A 257 1.96 -17.26 1.52
C VAL A 257 3.06 -17.88 2.36
N THR A 258 2.69 -18.77 3.31
CA THR A 258 3.67 -19.42 4.19
C THR A 258 4.64 -20.30 3.43
N ALA A 259 4.19 -21.02 2.41
CA ALA A 259 5.06 -21.82 1.56
C ALA A 259 6.07 -20.95 0.80
N VAL A 260 5.61 -19.85 0.18
CA VAL A 260 6.48 -18.95 -0.58
C VAL A 260 7.49 -18.23 0.34
N VAL A 261 7.04 -17.74 1.51
CA VAL A 261 7.93 -17.07 2.49
C VAL A 261 9.03 -18.03 2.98
N ARG A 262 8.70 -19.30 3.23
CA ARG A 262 9.69 -20.32 3.66
C ARG A 262 10.68 -20.70 2.56
N GLN A 263 10.23 -20.75 1.31
CA GLN A 263 11.06 -21.20 0.17
C GLN A 263 11.84 -20.04 -0.47
N ARG A 264 11.37 -18.80 -0.37
CA ARG A 264 11.95 -17.66 -1.05
C ARG A 264 12.39 -16.57 -0.07
N THR A 265 13.67 -16.59 0.23
CA THR A 265 14.31 -15.66 1.18
C THR A 265 14.13 -14.18 0.79
N GLY A 266 14.11 -13.85 -0.50
CA GLY A 266 13.82 -12.50 -0.98
C GLY A 266 12.40 -12.02 -0.61
N VAL A 267 11.42 -12.92 -0.53
CA VAL A 267 10.06 -12.60 -0.07
C VAL A 267 10.07 -12.30 1.44
N ALA A 268 10.71 -13.16 2.24
CA ALA A 268 10.82 -12.95 3.69
C ALA A 268 11.52 -11.63 4.02
N ALA A 269 12.64 -11.34 3.33
CA ALA A 269 13.37 -10.08 3.47
C ALA A 269 12.52 -8.86 3.08
N GLY A 270 11.78 -8.95 1.97
CA GLY A 270 10.89 -7.88 1.53
C GLY A 270 9.75 -7.59 2.51
N VAL A 271 9.11 -8.63 3.06
CA VAL A 271 8.06 -8.48 4.10
C VAL A 271 8.63 -7.85 5.36
N ALA A 272 9.76 -8.35 5.86
CA ALA A 272 10.40 -7.84 7.07
C ALA A 272 10.83 -6.36 6.90
N ALA A 273 11.52 -6.02 5.80
CA ALA A 273 11.94 -4.65 5.54
C ALA A 273 10.76 -3.69 5.43
N LEU A 274 9.69 -4.08 4.72
CA LEU A 274 8.48 -3.27 4.57
C LEU A 274 7.79 -3.01 5.92
N ALA A 275 7.59 -4.07 6.71
CA ALA A 275 6.91 -4.00 8.00
C ALA A 275 7.70 -3.18 9.02
N LEU A 276 9.01 -3.45 9.15
CA LEU A 276 9.86 -2.76 10.12
C LEU A 276 10.06 -1.29 9.78
N ALA A 277 10.33 -0.95 8.50
CA ALA A 277 10.47 0.44 8.09
C ALA A 277 9.19 1.25 8.31
N HIS A 278 8.01 0.63 8.09
CA HIS A 278 6.73 1.29 8.34
C HIS A 278 6.45 1.43 9.83
N ALA A 279 6.78 0.43 10.65
CA ALA A 279 6.67 0.49 12.11
C ALA A 279 7.53 1.62 12.70
N VAL A 280 8.79 1.75 12.25
CA VAL A 280 9.70 2.85 12.64
C VAL A 280 9.06 4.20 12.31
N MET A 281 8.60 4.37 11.09
CA MET A 281 7.99 5.62 10.64
C MET A 281 6.76 5.98 11.47
N VAL A 282 5.83 5.05 11.69
CA VAL A 282 4.60 5.31 12.46
C VAL A 282 4.90 5.62 13.92
N ALA A 283 5.78 4.84 14.56
CA ALA A 283 6.13 5.03 15.97
C ALA A 283 6.66 6.46 16.25
N VAL A 284 7.58 6.93 15.41
CA VAL A 284 8.21 8.25 15.59
C VAL A 284 7.27 9.38 15.17
N MET A 285 6.64 9.25 13.99
CA MET A 285 5.76 10.30 13.45
C MET A 285 4.57 10.61 14.36
N VAL A 286 3.98 9.58 15.01
CA VAL A 286 2.81 9.78 15.89
C VAL A 286 3.17 10.56 17.16
N MET A 287 4.37 10.36 17.71
CA MET A 287 4.79 11.03 18.95
C MET A 287 5.52 12.36 18.75
N THR A 288 5.98 12.66 17.54
CA THR A 288 6.73 13.88 17.26
C THR A 288 5.92 15.17 17.47
N PRO A 289 4.63 15.28 17.04
CA PRO A 289 3.84 16.49 17.32
C PRO A 289 3.70 16.77 18.81
N LEU A 290 3.53 15.75 19.63
CA LEU A 290 3.44 15.87 21.08
C LEU A 290 4.77 16.36 21.68
N HIS A 291 5.90 15.79 21.24
CA HIS A 291 7.24 16.23 21.67
C HIS A 291 7.50 17.71 21.31
N MET A 292 7.13 18.11 20.09
CA MET A 292 7.26 19.51 19.65
C MET A 292 6.36 20.46 20.44
N HIS A 293 5.13 20.06 20.72
CA HIS A 293 4.18 20.85 21.50
C HIS A 293 4.69 21.09 22.94
N HIS A 294 5.22 20.06 23.59
CA HIS A 294 5.88 20.19 24.90
C HIS A 294 7.11 21.10 24.85
N GLY A 295 7.76 21.22 23.70
CA GLY A 295 8.85 22.19 23.45
C GLY A 295 8.41 23.60 23.10
N GLY A 296 7.10 23.89 23.16
CA GLY A 296 6.54 25.23 22.87
C GLY A 296 6.37 25.54 21.38
N ALA A 297 6.45 24.53 20.48
CA ALA A 297 6.21 24.76 19.06
C ALA A 297 4.73 25.06 18.79
N THR A 298 4.46 26.05 17.92
CA THR A 298 3.10 26.38 17.49
C THR A 298 2.54 25.31 16.53
N LEU A 299 1.23 25.28 16.37
CA LEU A 299 0.58 24.32 15.46
C LEU A 299 1.02 24.52 14.00
N GLU A 300 1.34 25.76 13.60
CA GLU A 300 1.85 26.09 12.27
C GLU A 300 3.22 25.44 12.03
N ILE A 301 4.13 25.53 13.01
CA ILE A 301 5.47 24.91 12.93
C ILE A 301 5.34 23.39 12.87
N ILE A 302 4.49 22.78 13.70
CA ILE A 302 4.20 21.34 13.66
C ILE A 302 3.66 20.95 12.29
N GLY A 303 2.75 21.73 11.73
CA GLY A 303 2.19 21.51 10.39
C GLY A 303 3.26 21.55 9.29
N VAL A 304 4.21 22.49 9.34
CA VAL A 304 5.34 22.56 8.40
C VAL A 304 6.22 21.31 8.51
N VAL A 305 6.54 20.87 9.72
CA VAL A 305 7.37 19.70 9.96
C VAL A 305 6.70 18.41 9.44
N ILE A 306 5.39 18.25 9.69
CA ILE A 306 4.63 17.11 9.13
C ILE A 306 4.61 17.18 7.60
N SER A 307 4.45 18.37 7.01
CA SER A 307 4.47 18.56 5.57
C SER A 307 5.83 18.19 4.96
N ALA A 308 6.94 18.53 5.63
CA ALA A 308 8.27 18.14 5.23
C ALA A 308 8.44 16.60 5.27
N HIS A 309 7.88 15.92 6.28
CA HIS A 309 7.85 14.47 6.37
C HIS A 309 7.12 13.84 5.18
N VAL A 310 5.90 14.29 4.90
CA VAL A 310 5.08 13.79 3.78
C VAL A 310 5.77 14.04 2.43
N LEU A 311 6.45 15.18 2.28
CA LEU A 311 7.28 15.49 1.10
C LEU A 311 8.40 14.45 0.95
N GLY A 312 9.11 14.12 2.04
CA GLY A 312 10.14 13.07 2.06
C GLY A 312 9.59 11.70 1.62
N MET A 313 8.39 11.34 2.07
CA MET A 313 7.76 10.06 1.77
C MET A 313 7.46 9.88 0.27
N PHE A 314 6.92 10.90 -0.37
CA PHE A 314 6.25 10.72 -1.67
C PHE A 314 6.88 11.52 -2.82
N ALA A 315 7.34 12.74 -2.59
CA ALA A 315 7.77 13.62 -3.68
C ALA A 315 9.00 13.08 -4.43
N PHE A 316 9.91 12.43 -3.72
CA PHE A 316 11.14 11.87 -4.27
C PHE A 316 11.01 10.41 -4.75
N ALA A 317 9.82 9.81 -4.63
CA ALA A 317 9.61 8.41 -5.00
C ALA A 317 10.06 8.05 -6.43
N PRO A 318 9.85 8.86 -7.50
CA PRO A 318 10.36 8.55 -8.83
C PRO A 318 11.89 8.45 -8.91
N LEU A 319 12.61 9.33 -8.17
CA LEU A 319 14.07 9.28 -8.07
C LEU A 319 14.53 8.01 -7.34
N VAL A 320 13.87 7.67 -6.25
CA VAL A 320 14.07 6.43 -5.50
C VAL A 320 13.83 5.21 -6.39
N GLY A 321 12.77 5.21 -7.20
CA GLY A 321 12.49 4.14 -8.15
C GLY A 321 13.57 3.98 -9.22
N MET A 322 14.06 5.09 -9.78
CA MET A 322 15.19 5.07 -10.73
C MET A 322 16.48 4.54 -10.08
N ALA A 323 16.78 4.97 -8.85
CA ALA A 323 17.93 4.49 -8.10
C ALA A 323 17.79 2.98 -7.80
N THR A 324 16.61 2.53 -7.42
CA THR A 324 16.30 1.11 -7.14
C THR A 324 16.49 0.24 -8.38
N ASP A 325 16.08 0.72 -9.56
CA ASP A 325 16.27 -0.02 -10.80
C ASP A 325 17.75 -0.08 -11.22
N ARG A 326 18.56 0.96 -10.92
CA ARG A 326 19.99 1.05 -11.30
C ARG A 326 20.94 0.38 -10.31
N LEU A 327 20.74 0.62 -9.00
CA LEU A 327 21.66 0.18 -7.94
C LEU A 327 21.25 -1.17 -7.33
N GLY A 328 20.02 -1.62 -7.61
CA GLY A 328 19.45 -2.85 -7.05
C GLY A 328 18.71 -2.63 -5.74
N ARG A 329 17.79 -3.57 -5.48
CA ARG A 329 16.84 -3.51 -4.36
C ARG A 329 17.53 -3.59 -2.99
N PRO A 330 18.51 -4.51 -2.77
CA PRO A 330 19.21 -4.60 -1.49
C PRO A 330 20.04 -3.35 -1.15
N ALA A 331 20.67 -2.74 -2.16
CA ALA A 331 21.46 -1.52 -1.95
C ALA A 331 20.58 -0.35 -1.50
N ILE A 332 19.42 -0.17 -2.13
CA ILE A 332 18.48 0.90 -1.76
C ILE A 332 17.82 0.64 -0.40
N LEU A 333 17.55 -0.63 -0.03
CA LEU A 333 17.12 -0.97 1.33
C LEU A 333 18.18 -0.58 2.38
N MET A 334 19.46 -0.84 2.10
CA MET A 334 20.55 -0.45 2.98
C MET A 334 20.67 1.08 3.10
N TRP A 335 20.61 1.82 2.00
CA TRP A 335 20.55 3.28 2.04
C TRP A 335 19.33 3.79 2.81
N GLY A 336 18.18 3.15 2.66
CA GLY A 336 16.98 3.43 3.46
C GLY A 336 17.22 3.25 4.95
N ALA A 337 17.87 2.17 5.36
CA ALA A 337 18.24 1.92 6.76
C ALA A 337 19.21 3.01 7.28
N ILE A 338 20.24 3.39 6.50
CA ILE A 338 21.18 4.45 6.88
C ILE A 338 20.46 5.79 7.07
N VAL A 339 19.57 6.16 6.14
CA VAL A 339 18.80 7.40 6.23
C VAL A 339 17.84 7.39 7.42
N LEU A 340 17.19 6.24 7.71
CA LEU A 340 16.36 6.06 8.90
C LEU A 340 17.19 6.22 10.19
N PHE A 341 18.39 5.61 10.27
CA PHE A 341 19.29 5.80 11.42
C PHE A 341 19.67 7.26 11.61
N ALA A 342 20.04 7.97 10.55
CA ALA A 342 20.36 9.39 10.62
C ALA A 342 19.18 10.23 11.12
N SER A 343 17.97 9.92 10.63
CA SER A 343 16.72 10.54 11.10
C SER A 343 16.52 10.33 12.58
N LEU A 344 16.60 9.07 13.05
CA LEU A 344 16.38 8.70 14.46
C LEU A 344 17.42 9.31 15.40
N PHE A 345 18.67 9.39 14.96
CA PHE A 345 19.73 10.06 15.71
C PHE A 345 19.43 11.55 15.87
N LEU A 346 19.08 12.24 14.78
CA LEU A 346 18.71 13.66 14.82
C LEU A 346 17.46 13.90 15.68
N ALA A 347 16.42 13.08 15.52
CA ALA A 347 15.19 13.22 16.30
C ALA A 347 15.41 12.90 17.79
N GLY A 348 16.15 11.82 18.10
CA GLY A 348 16.38 11.36 19.47
C GLY A 348 17.29 12.28 20.28
N THR A 349 18.18 13.03 19.62
CA THR A 349 19.08 14.02 20.24
C THR A 349 18.53 15.45 20.21
N SER A 350 17.33 15.67 19.61
CA SER A 350 16.76 17.01 19.50
C SER A 350 16.28 17.51 20.85
N PRO A 351 16.68 18.71 21.29
CA PRO A 351 16.02 19.42 22.39
C PRO A 351 14.56 19.70 22.03
N ALA A 352 13.69 19.74 23.02
CA ALA A 352 12.24 19.91 22.82
C ALA A 352 11.86 21.17 21.99
N GLY A 353 12.64 22.24 22.05
CA GLY A 353 12.43 23.49 21.29
C GLY A 353 13.13 23.55 19.92
N ALA A 354 13.90 22.53 19.50
CA ALA A 354 14.69 22.57 18.26
C ALA A 354 13.89 22.12 17.03
N SER A 355 12.84 22.86 16.69
CA SER A 355 11.89 22.51 15.61
C SER A 355 12.56 22.31 14.24
N TRP A 356 13.65 23.04 13.92
CA TRP A 356 14.38 22.87 12.67
C TRP A 356 15.08 21.51 12.58
N GLN A 357 15.70 21.05 13.69
CA GLN A 357 16.36 19.75 13.78
C GLN A 357 15.34 18.62 13.62
N ILE A 358 14.19 18.73 14.29
CA ILE A 358 13.08 17.79 14.16
C ILE A 358 12.52 17.80 12.74
N GLY A 359 12.42 18.96 12.09
CA GLY A 359 11.98 19.10 10.70
C GLY A 359 12.88 18.33 9.72
N ILE A 360 14.19 18.48 9.84
CA ILE A 360 15.16 17.70 9.05
C ILE A 360 15.05 16.20 9.36
N ALA A 361 14.95 15.85 10.65
CA ALA A 361 14.82 14.46 11.08
C ALA A 361 13.57 13.81 10.47
N LEU A 362 12.41 14.49 10.50
CA LEU A 362 11.17 13.95 9.94
C LEU A 362 11.19 13.89 8.42
N PHE A 363 11.81 14.85 7.73
CA PHE A 363 12.02 14.76 6.29
C PHE A 363 12.85 13.50 5.95
N LEU A 364 13.96 13.26 6.67
CA LEU A 364 14.78 12.06 6.51
C LEU A 364 14.01 10.79 6.86
N LEU A 365 13.13 10.81 7.88
CA LEU A 365 12.25 9.69 8.23
C LEU A 365 11.36 9.31 7.05
N GLY A 366 10.73 10.31 6.42
CA GLY A 366 9.92 10.12 5.23
C GLY A 366 10.72 9.57 4.04
N LEU A 367 11.90 10.15 3.77
CA LEU A 367 12.77 9.72 2.68
C LEU A 367 13.30 8.29 2.90
N GLY A 368 13.73 7.96 4.11
CA GLY A 368 14.17 6.61 4.48
C GLY A 368 13.06 5.58 4.33
N TRP A 369 11.84 5.93 4.76
CA TRP A 369 10.65 5.12 4.52
C TRP A 369 10.37 4.92 3.03
N SER A 370 10.51 5.96 2.21
CA SER A 370 10.32 5.89 0.75
C SER A 370 11.32 4.94 0.10
N LEU A 371 12.61 5.04 0.46
CA LEU A 371 13.67 4.14 0.01
C LEU A 371 13.34 2.68 0.34
N CYS A 372 12.98 2.40 1.59
CA CYS A 372 12.62 1.05 2.03
C CYS A 372 11.35 0.54 1.35
N THR A 373 10.29 1.35 1.27
CA THR A 373 8.99 0.94 0.72
C THR A 373 9.06 0.63 -0.76
N VAL A 374 9.72 1.47 -1.56
CA VAL A 374 9.88 1.25 -3.01
C VAL A 374 10.74 0.01 -3.26
N ALA A 375 11.88 -0.12 -2.58
CA ALA A 375 12.79 -1.24 -2.77
C ALA A 375 12.19 -2.57 -2.29
N ALA A 376 11.58 -2.62 -1.08
CA ALA A 376 10.95 -3.82 -0.54
C ALA A 376 9.74 -4.26 -1.36
N SER A 377 8.88 -3.32 -1.79
CA SER A 377 7.71 -3.64 -2.64
C SER A 377 8.14 -4.17 -4.01
N THR A 378 9.22 -3.64 -4.58
CA THR A 378 9.79 -4.14 -5.84
C THR A 378 10.37 -5.54 -5.64
N LEU A 379 11.13 -5.76 -4.57
CA LEU A 379 11.69 -7.06 -4.22
C LEU A 379 10.59 -8.11 -4.03
N LEU A 380 9.50 -7.78 -3.33
CA LEU A 380 8.33 -8.64 -3.19
C LEU A 380 7.70 -9.01 -4.53
N SER A 381 7.55 -8.04 -5.43
CA SER A 381 6.96 -8.25 -6.76
C SER A 381 7.82 -9.16 -7.64
N GLU A 382 9.15 -9.11 -7.48
CA GLU A 382 10.10 -9.92 -8.27
C GLU A 382 10.28 -11.32 -7.70
N SER A 383 10.38 -11.42 -6.38
CA SER A 383 10.64 -12.69 -5.70
C SER A 383 9.40 -13.58 -5.59
N SER A 384 8.19 -13.01 -5.79
CA SER A 384 6.95 -13.76 -5.67
C SER A 384 6.56 -14.44 -6.98
N PRO A 385 6.23 -15.76 -6.97
CA PRO A 385 5.65 -16.45 -8.12
C PRO A 385 4.35 -15.78 -8.57
N LEU A 386 4.08 -15.74 -9.88
CA LEU A 386 2.97 -14.99 -10.46
C LEU A 386 1.58 -15.46 -9.96
N ASP A 387 1.44 -16.74 -9.62
CA ASP A 387 0.24 -17.37 -9.07
C ASP A 387 -0.02 -17.00 -7.60
N ALA A 388 1.03 -16.81 -6.78
CA ALA A 388 0.95 -16.44 -5.37
C ALA A 388 1.20 -14.94 -5.10
N ARG A 389 1.64 -14.18 -6.10
CA ARG A 389 2.11 -12.79 -5.96
C ARG A 389 1.13 -11.89 -5.23
N THR A 390 -0.14 -11.92 -5.60
CA THR A 390 -1.17 -11.09 -4.95
C THR A 390 -1.41 -11.49 -3.49
N ASP A 391 -1.41 -12.78 -3.17
CA ASP A 391 -1.60 -13.25 -1.80
C ASP A 391 -0.42 -12.80 -0.91
N VAL A 392 0.83 -12.91 -1.43
CA VAL A 392 2.05 -12.45 -0.73
C VAL A 392 2.02 -10.93 -0.51
N GLN A 393 1.64 -10.15 -1.52
CA GLN A 393 1.54 -8.69 -1.42
C GLN A 393 0.48 -8.27 -0.41
N GLY A 394 -0.70 -8.91 -0.42
CA GLY A 394 -1.76 -8.64 0.55
C GLY A 394 -1.37 -9.02 1.98
N ALA A 395 -0.68 -10.15 2.16
CA ALA A 395 -0.16 -10.55 3.46
C ALA A 395 0.95 -9.60 3.96
N ALA A 396 1.83 -9.13 3.06
CA ALA A 396 2.86 -8.16 3.40
C ALA A 396 2.26 -6.83 3.89
N ASP A 397 1.22 -6.33 3.20
CA ASP A 397 0.52 -5.11 3.61
C ASP A 397 -0.27 -5.31 4.92
N LEU A 398 -0.86 -6.49 5.14
CA LEU A 398 -1.50 -6.85 6.42
C LEU A 398 -0.47 -6.82 7.57
N VAL A 399 0.66 -7.51 7.40
CA VAL A 399 1.74 -7.55 8.41
C VAL A 399 2.27 -6.14 8.66
N MET A 400 2.52 -5.36 7.60
CA MET A 400 2.96 -3.97 7.68
C MET A 400 1.98 -3.13 8.52
N GLY A 401 0.67 -3.21 8.26
CA GLY A 401 -0.34 -2.44 8.98
C GLY A 401 -0.45 -2.85 10.45
N LEU A 402 -0.46 -4.16 10.75
CA LEU A 402 -0.54 -4.66 12.13
C LEU A 402 0.73 -4.31 12.94
N THR A 403 1.90 -4.44 12.33
CA THR A 403 3.18 -4.09 12.97
C THR A 403 3.26 -2.59 13.26
N ALA A 404 2.77 -1.75 12.33
CA ALA A 404 2.70 -0.30 12.52
C ALA A 404 1.72 0.10 13.62
N ALA A 405 0.55 -0.55 13.70
CA ALA A 405 -0.41 -0.31 14.78
C ALA A 405 0.17 -0.66 16.15
N ALA A 406 0.85 -1.80 16.27
CA ALA A 406 1.54 -2.21 17.49
C ALA A 406 2.67 -1.23 17.86
N ALA A 407 3.48 -0.81 16.88
CA ALA A 407 4.57 0.15 17.09
C ALA A 407 4.04 1.53 17.54
N GLY A 408 2.95 2.01 16.96
CA GLY A 408 2.30 3.26 17.37
C GLY A 408 1.75 3.19 18.81
N ALA A 409 1.13 2.07 19.19
CA ALA A 409 0.67 1.85 20.57
C ALA A 409 1.83 1.82 21.57
N LEU A 410 2.91 1.09 21.25
CA LEU A 410 4.11 1.03 22.08
C LEU A 410 4.82 2.38 22.17
N ALA A 411 4.79 3.19 21.11
CA ALA A 411 5.42 4.50 21.08
C ALA A 411 4.87 5.43 22.19
N GLY A 412 3.55 5.44 22.39
CA GLY A 412 2.92 6.21 23.46
C GLY A 412 3.38 5.76 24.85
N VAL A 413 3.48 4.43 25.08
CA VAL A 413 3.97 3.85 26.33
C VAL A 413 5.43 4.25 26.57
N ILE A 414 6.31 4.05 25.58
CA ILE A 414 7.74 4.38 25.70
C ILE A 414 7.94 5.87 26.00
N VAL A 415 7.25 6.75 25.26
CA VAL A 415 7.38 8.19 25.47
C VAL A 415 6.87 8.60 26.85
N GLY A 416 5.75 8.02 27.29
CA GLY A 416 5.15 8.33 28.60
C GLY A 416 6.01 7.93 29.80
N PHE A 417 6.76 6.82 29.73
CA PHE A 417 7.57 6.32 30.82
C PHE A 417 9.06 6.70 30.75
N ILE A 418 9.61 6.79 29.54
CA ILE A 418 11.07 6.90 29.35
C ILE A 418 11.44 8.15 28.54
N GLY A 419 10.53 8.61 27.67
CA GLY A 419 10.72 9.83 26.88
C GLY A 419 10.99 9.60 25.39
N TYR A 420 11.01 10.69 24.64
CA TYR A 420 11.11 10.69 23.17
C TYR A 420 12.46 10.16 22.65
N GLY A 421 13.57 10.42 23.35
CA GLY A 421 14.89 9.87 22.99
C GLY A 421 14.92 8.34 23.05
N ALA A 422 14.29 7.74 24.07
CA ALA A 422 14.19 6.29 24.20
C ALA A 422 13.33 5.66 23.08
N LEU A 423 12.26 6.34 22.63
CA LEU A 423 11.49 5.91 21.47
C LEU A 423 12.35 5.83 20.22
N ASN A 424 13.18 6.86 19.96
CA ASN A 424 14.08 6.87 18.80
C ASN A 424 15.16 5.78 18.90
N ALA A 425 15.69 5.48 20.09
CA ALA A 425 16.61 4.37 20.33
C ALA A 425 15.94 3.01 20.08
N PHE A 426 14.70 2.82 20.53
CA PHE A 426 13.91 1.62 20.23
C PHE A 426 13.65 1.48 18.72
N ALA A 427 13.28 2.56 18.05
CA ALA A 427 13.07 2.57 16.60
C ALA A 427 14.38 2.25 15.85
N ALA A 428 15.54 2.72 16.33
CA ALA A 428 16.85 2.39 15.77
C ALA A 428 17.14 0.88 15.84
N LEU A 429 16.72 0.19 16.91
CA LEU A 429 16.78 -1.26 16.99
C LEU A 429 15.96 -1.94 15.89
N LEU A 430 14.77 -1.44 15.57
CA LEU A 430 13.97 -1.97 14.46
C LEU A 430 14.65 -1.75 13.10
N VAL A 431 15.37 -0.63 12.93
CA VAL A 431 16.12 -0.36 11.69
C VAL A 431 17.28 -1.34 11.49
N THR A 432 17.88 -1.89 12.55
CA THR A 432 18.86 -2.98 12.40
C THR A 432 18.23 -4.19 11.69
N GLY A 433 16.95 -4.47 11.97
CA GLY A 433 16.19 -5.51 11.27
C GLY A 433 16.01 -5.20 9.78
N VAL A 434 15.80 -3.91 9.40
CA VAL A 434 15.74 -3.50 7.99
C VAL A 434 17.11 -3.73 7.32
N ALA A 435 18.20 -3.32 7.95
CA ALA A 435 19.56 -3.54 7.44
C ALA A 435 19.89 -5.03 7.30
N THR A 436 19.49 -5.85 8.28
CA THR A 436 19.64 -7.31 8.23
C THR A 436 18.85 -7.92 7.06
N ALA A 437 17.61 -7.46 6.83
CA ALA A 437 16.80 -7.90 5.70
C ALA A 437 17.44 -7.51 4.36
N ALA A 438 18.02 -6.30 4.26
CA ALA A 438 18.75 -5.84 3.08
C ALA A 438 19.97 -6.72 2.78
N GLU A 439 20.77 -7.04 3.79
CA GLU A 439 21.95 -7.91 3.64
C GLU A 439 21.54 -9.34 3.26
N PHE A 440 20.46 -9.86 3.84
CA PHE A 440 19.94 -11.18 3.52
C PHE A 440 19.44 -11.25 2.06
N ALA A 441 18.74 -10.21 1.60
CA ALA A 441 18.33 -10.08 0.21
C ALA A 441 19.56 -10.02 -0.74
N ARG A 442 20.64 -9.32 -0.37
CA ARG A 442 21.87 -9.22 -1.15
C ARG A 442 22.52 -10.59 -1.37
N ARG A 443 22.62 -11.39 -0.32
CA ARG A 443 23.25 -12.73 -0.39
C ARG A 443 22.46 -13.70 -1.27
N THR A 444 21.16 -13.52 -1.40
CA THR A 444 20.30 -14.41 -2.18
C THR A 444 20.17 -14.02 -3.64
N THR A 445 20.29 -12.72 -3.96
CA THR A 445 20.32 -12.27 -5.37
C THR A 445 21.67 -12.51 -6.05
N GLY A 446 22.75 -12.75 -5.30
CA GLY A 446 24.08 -13.05 -5.80
C GLY A 446 24.38 -14.55 -6.02
N ARG A 447 23.46 -15.46 -5.67
CA ARG A 447 23.61 -16.90 -5.99
C ARG A 447 22.91 -17.21 -7.31
N PRO A 448 23.62 -17.72 -8.34
CA PRO A 448 22.97 -18.34 -9.50
C PRO A 448 22.04 -19.47 -9.00
N ALA A 449 20.86 -19.59 -9.60
CA ALA A 449 19.97 -20.71 -9.32
C ALA A 449 20.75 -22.01 -9.58
N ALA A 450 20.94 -22.81 -8.56
CA ALA A 450 21.70 -24.07 -8.62
C ALA A 450 20.99 -25.18 -9.46
N ASP A 451 19.86 -24.86 -10.08
CA ASP A 451 19.02 -25.82 -10.81
C ASP A 451 19.24 -25.86 -12.34
N ASP A 452 20.16 -25.01 -12.89
CA ASP A 452 20.43 -25.05 -14.34
C ASP A 452 21.74 -25.81 -14.70
N ALA A 453 22.36 -26.52 -13.73
CA ALA A 453 23.67 -27.15 -13.92
C ALA A 453 23.64 -28.67 -14.16
N GLU A 454 22.47 -29.32 -14.30
CA GLU A 454 22.42 -30.74 -14.62
C GLU A 454 21.48 -31.04 -15.81
N THR A 455 21.90 -30.66 -17.00
CA THR A 455 21.51 -31.38 -18.21
C THR A 455 22.80 -31.82 -18.90
N PRO A 456 23.21 -33.10 -18.78
CA PRO A 456 24.33 -33.59 -19.57
C PRO A 456 23.92 -33.57 -21.03
N ALA A 457 24.78 -33.00 -21.87
CA ALA A 457 24.70 -33.13 -23.30
C ALA A 457 24.78 -34.63 -23.68
N ILE A 458 23.76 -35.14 -24.34
CA ILE A 458 23.80 -36.36 -25.19
C ILE A 458 23.30 -35.95 -26.58
#